data_fc67493be72c0418ad1fe96ebc04a263
#
_entry.id   fc67493be72c0418ad1fe96ebc04a263
#
_cell.length_a   1.000
_cell.length_b   1.000
_cell.length_c   1.000
_cell.angle_alpha   90.00
_cell.angle_beta   90.00
_cell.angle_gamma   90.00
#
_symmetry.space_group_name_H-M   'P 1'
#
loop_
_entity.id
_entity.type
_entity.pdbx_description
1 polymer ?
#
loop_
_entity_poly.entity_id
_entity_poly.type
_entity_poly.pdbx_seq_one_letter_code
_entity_poly.pdbx_strand_id
1 'polypeptide(L)'
;MHEYPVTLEIIRLAEKTAEENHGRVRGIHLVIGEDSGFIGESIQMYFDVLAAGTLCEGAQVTIEGVKPKLSCEKCGKLFERKRFSFTCPFCGGSGTPT
;
A
#
# COMPACT_ATOMS: atom_id res chain seq x y z
N MET A 1 -7.07 2.93 12.51
CA MET A 1 -6.26 3.84 13.32
C MET A 1 -4.99 4.28 12.63
N HIS A 2 -4.36 3.40 11.87
CA HIS A 2 -3.13 3.75 11.16
C HIS A 2 -3.39 4.47 9.84
N GLU A 3 -4.62 4.42 9.33
CA GLU A 3 -4.98 4.98 8.03
C GLU A 3 -5.03 6.50 8.01
N TYR A 4 -5.40 7.12 9.13
CA TYR A 4 -5.50 8.58 9.19
C TYR A 4 -4.15 9.26 8.99
N PRO A 5 -3.09 8.94 9.78
CA PRO A 5 -1.78 9.55 9.55
C PRO A 5 -1.18 9.20 8.18
N VAL A 6 -1.40 7.98 7.71
CA VAL A 6 -0.92 7.55 6.39
C VAL A 6 -1.60 8.37 5.30
N THR A 7 -2.91 8.56 5.40
CA THR A 7 -3.67 9.34 4.42
C THR A 7 -3.20 10.79 4.37
N LEU A 8 -2.95 11.41 5.53
CA LEU A 8 -2.39 12.76 5.58
C LEU A 8 -1.04 12.84 4.88
N GLU A 9 -0.18 11.86 5.08
CA GLU A 9 1.13 11.82 4.45
C GLU A 9 1.03 11.66 2.94
N ILE A 10 0.11 10.82 2.48
CA ILE A 10 -0.16 10.63 1.05
C ILE A 10 -0.57 11.96 0.41
N ILE A 11 -1.49 12.67 1.03
CA ILE A 11 -1.97 13.96 0.54
C ILE A 11 -0.83 14.98 0.51
N ARG A 12 -0.04 15.04 1.57
CA ARG A 12 1.09 15.97 1.66
C ARG A 12 2.11 15.74 0.56
N LEU A 13 2.47 14.49 0.31
CA LEU A 13 3.42 14.12 -0.74
C LEU A 13 2.87 14.42 -2.13
N ALA A 14 1.59 14.12 -2.35
CA ALA A 14 0.95 14.37 -3.64
C ALA A 14 0.84 15.86 -3.91
N GLU A 15 0.48 16.67 -2.91
CA GLU A 15 0.43 18.11 -3.04
C GLU A 15 1.80 18.71 -3.36
N LYS A 16 2.84 18.23 -2.70
CA LYS A 16 4.20 18.68 -2.94
C LYS A 16 4.60 18.43 -4.39
N THR A 17 4.30 17.25 -4.90
CA THR A 17 4.58 16.91 -6.30
C THR A 17 3.79 17.78 -7.26
N ALA A 18 2.52 18.01 -6.96
CA ALA A 18 1.67 18.87 -7.79
C ALA A 18 2.17 20.32 -7.83
N GLU A 19 2.59 20.85 -6.69
CA GLU A 19 3.14 22.19 -6.60
C GLU A 19 4.43 22.33 -7.42
N GLU A 20 5.31 21.34 -7.34
CA GLU A 20 6.57 21.32 -8.10
C GLU A 20 6.32 21.31 -9.61
N ASN A 21 5.20 20.75 -10.04
CA ASN A 21 4.84 20.63 -11.45
C ASN A 21 3.76 21.64 -11.88
N HIS A 22 3.43 22.59 -11.02
CA HIS A 22 2.41 23.64 -11.26
C HIS A 22 1.06 23.08 -11.69
N GLY A 23 0.62 22.00 -11.03
CA GLY A 23 -0.60 21.32 -11.39
C GLY A 23 -1.43 20.89 -10.19
N ARG A 24 -2.38 20.01 -10.45
CA ARG A 24 -3.25 19.38 -9.45
C ARG A 24 -3.13 17.89 -9.56
N VAL A 25 -3.49 17.19 -8.47
CA VAL A 25 -3.52 15.74 -8.46
C VAL A 25 -4.85 15.25 -9.03
N ARG A 26 -4.81 14.41 -10.05
CA ARG A 26 -6.00 13.81 -10.66
C ARG A 26 -6.24 12.40 -10.16
N GLY A 27 -5.18 11.69 -9.87
CA GLY A 27 -5.28 10.31 -9.42
C GLY A 27 -4.07 9.90 -8.62
N ILE A 28 -4.29 8.95 -7.73
CA ILE A 28 -3.24 8.38 -6.89
C ILE A 28 -3.39 6.87 -6.96
N HIS A 29 -2.31 6.18 -7.25
CA HIS A 29 -2.27 4.73 -7.24
C HIS A 29 -1.49 4.27 -6.01
N LEU A 30 -2.14 3.52 -5.12
CA LEU A 30 -1.52 2.99 -3.92
C LEU A 30 -1.33 1.49 -4.05
N VAL A 31 -0.15 1.02 -3.69
CA VAL A 31 0.14 -0.40 -3.61
C VAL A 31 0.29 -0.73 -2.13
N ILE A 32 -0.56 -1.60 -1.62
CA ILE A 32 -0.62 -1.93 -0.20
C ILE A 32 -0.42 -3.42 -0.02
N GLY A 33 0.52 -3.82 0.85
CA GLY A 33 0.68 -5.21 1.23
C GLY A 33 -0.53 -5.70 2.03
N GLU A 34 -1.04 -6.87 1.70
CA GLU A 34 -2.24 -7.41 2.35
C GLU A 34 -2.08 -7.62 3.85
N ASP A 35 -0.86 -7.83 4.33
CA ASP A 35 -0.59 -8.02 5.76
C ASP A 35 -0.09 -6.76 6.46
N SER A 36 -0.17 -5.60 5.80
CA SER A 36 0.28 -4.34 6.38
C SER A 36 -0.63 -3.81 7.50
N GLY A 37 -1.86 -4.31 7.57
CA GLY A 37 -2.86 -3.83 8.52
C GLY A 37 -3.66 -2.63 8.04
N PHE A 38 -3.35 -2.11 6.87
CA PHE A 38 -4.12 -1.00 6.29
C PHE A 38 -5.33 -1.52 5.54
N ILE A 39 -6.44 -0.81 5.67
CA ILE A 39 -7.70 -1.14 5.00
C ILE A 39 -7.97 -0.08 3.94
N GLY A 40 -8.02 -0.52 2.68
CA GLY A 40 -8.18 0.40 1.55
C GLY A 40 -9.43 1.27 1.62
N GLU A 41 -10.55 0.71 2.08
CA GLU A 41 -11.79 1.46 2.22
C GLU A 41 -11.66 2.61 3.21
N SER A 42 -10.94 2.38 4.32
CA SER A 42 -10.68 3.42 5.32
C SER A 42 -9.80 4.53 4.75
N ILE A 43 -8.79 4.17 3.97
CA ILE A 43 -7.92 5.15 3.32
C ILE A 43 -8.73 6.02 2.37
N GLN A 44 -9.60 5.42 1.56
CA GLN A 44 -10.44 6.17 0.62
C GLN A 44 -11.37 7.13 1.36
N MET A 45 -11.97 6.67 2.45
CA MET A 45 -12.89 7.48 3.24
C MET A 45 -12.17 8.69 3.84
N TYR A 46 -11.02 8.49 4.45
CA TYR A 46 -10.23 9.59 5.01
C TYR A 46 -9.72 10.51 3.91
N PHE A 47 -9.32 9.96 2.79
CA PHE A 47 -8.83 10.75 1.66
C PHE A 47 -9.90 11.73 1.17
N ASP A 48 -11.13 11.24 0.98
CA ASP A 48 -12.21 12.09 0.47
C ASP A 48 -12.48 13.28 1.38
N VAL A 49 -12.36 13.08 2.70
CA VAL A 49 -12.56 14.16 3.66
C VAL A 49 -11.36 15.08 3.76
N LEU A 50 -10.17 14.51 3.86
CA LEU A 50 -8.95 15.27 4.11
C LEU A 50 -8.41 15.99 2.87
N ALA A 51 -8.73 15.50 1.68
CA ALA A 51 -8.29 16.14 0.45
C ALA A 51 -9.08 17.39 0.09
N ALA A 52 -10.22 17.61 0.72
CA ALA A 52 -11.05 18.79 0.45
C ALA A 52 -10.27 20.08 0.72
N GLY A 53 -10.28 21.00 -0.24
CA GLY A 53 -9.54 22.25 -0.14
C GLY A 53 -8.06 22.14 -0.47
N THR A 54 -7.58 20.95 -0.85
CA THR A 54 -6.17 20.73 -1.23
C THR A 54 -6.05 20.54 -2.74
N LEU A 55 -4.82 20.45 -3.22
CA LEU A 55 -4.56 20.13 -4.64
C LEU A 55 -4.96 18.70 -4.99
N CYS A 56 -5.30 17.88 -4.00
CA CYS A 56 -5.77 16.50 -4.18
C CYS A 56 -7.29 16.40 -4.21
N GLU A 57 -8.01 17.50 -4.04
CA GLU A 57 -9.49 17.48 -4.02
C GLU A 57 -10.02 16.93 -5.35
N GLY A 58 -10.91 15.95 -5.24
CA GLY A 58 -11.48 15.31 -6.41
C GLY A 58 -10.59 14.26 -7.07
N ALA A 59 -9.39 14.04 -6.56
CA ALA A 59 -8.50 13.00 -7.11
C ALA A 59 -9.08 11.61 -6.85
N GLN A 60 -8.89 10.72 -7.80
CA GLN A 60 -9.34 9.34 -7.68
C GLN A 60 -8.22 8.47 -7.11
N VAL A 61 -8.52 7.73 -6.06
CA VAL A 61 -7.57 6.82 -5.43
C VAL A 61 -7.83 5.41 -5.93
N THR A 62 -6.82 4.79 -6.49
CA THR A 62 -6.86 3.39 -6.90
C THR A 62 -5.96 2.60 -5.96
N ILE A 63 -6.48 1.53 -5.38
CA ILE A 63 -5.74 0.74 -4.39
C ILE A 63 -5.52 -0.65 -4.93
N GLU A 64 -4.26 -1.06 -4.95
CA GLU A 64 -3.86 -2.40 -5.37
C GLU A 64 -3.32 -3.14 -4.16
N GLY A 65 -3.93 -4.29 -3.83
CA GLY A 65 -3.45 -5.17 -2.78
C GLY A 65 -2.38 -6.10 -3.32
N VAL A 66 -1.31 -6.27 -2.56
CA VAL A 66 -0.20 -7.16 -2.94
C VAL A 66 -0.05 -8.23 -1.87
N LYS A 67 -0.01 -9.48 -2.29
CA LYS A 67 0.21 -10.59 -1.36
C LYS A 67 1.65 -10.61 -0.89
N PRO A 68 1.89 -10.87 0.41
CA PRO A 68 3.24 -10.96 0.94
C PRO A 68 3.98 -12.14 0.33
N LYS A 69 5.26 -11.95 0.06
CA LYS A 69 6.14 -12.99 -0.46
C LYS A 69 7.19 -13.36 0.55
N LEU A 70 7.58 -14.61 0.55
CA LEU A 70 8.62 -15.15 1.41
C LEU A 70 9.75 -15.69 0.55
N SER A 71 10.97 -15.64 1.08
CA SER A 71 12.14 -16.24 0.48
C SER A 71 12.48 -17.50 1.25
N CYS A 72 12.61 -18.63 0.57
CA CYS A 72 12.99 -19.88 1.21
C CYS A 72 14.46 -19.86 1.63
N GLU A 73 14.73 -20.22 2.88
CA GLU A 73 16.09 -20.25 3.41
C GLU A 73 16.93 -21.38 2.80
N LYS A 74 16.28 -22.45 2.34
CA LYS A 74 16.98 -23.61 1.78
C LYS A 74 17.17 -23.53 0.27
N CYS A 75 16.10 -23.29 -0.48
CA CYS A 75 16.17 -23.29 -1.95
C CYS A 75 16.26 -21.90 -2.57
N GLY A 76 16.08 -20.84 -1.78
CA GLY A 76 16.18 -19.47 -2.25
C GLY A 76 15.05 -18.99 -3.14
N LYS A 77 14.04 -19.81 -3.39
CA LYS A 77 12.91 -19.41 -4.22
C LYS A 77 11.94 -18.52 -3.49
N LEU A 78 11.36 -17.58 -4.20
CA LEU A 78 10.28 -16.74 -3.68
C LEU A 78 8.96 -17.49 -3.82
N PHE A 79 8.09 -17.34 -2.81
CA PHE A 79 6.77 -17.92 -2.85
C PHE A 79 5.79 -17.05 -2.07
N GLU A 80 4.51 -17.14 -2.41
CA GLU A 80 3.46 -16.42 -1.70
C GLU A 80 3.18 -17.10 -0.38
N ARG A 81 3.04 -16.29 0.69
CA ARG A 81 2.68 -16.82 2.00
C ARG A 81 1.25 -17.35 1.98
N LYS A 82 1.09 -18.62 2.35
CA LYS A 82 -0.22 -19.18 2.59
C LYS A 82 -0.66 -18.84 4.02
N ARG A 83 -1.95 -18.77 4.22
CA ARG A 83 -2.53 -18.44 5.51
C ARG A 83 -2.00 -19.37 6.60
N PHE A 84 -1.41 -18.79 7.65
CA PHE A 84 -0.84 -19.52 8.78
C PHE A 84 0.31 -20.46 8.45
N SER A 85 1.00 -20.23 7.33
CA SER A 85 2.12 -21.10 6.96
C SER A 85 3.29 -20.28 6.40
N PHE A 86 4.50 -20.66 6.84
CA PHE A 86 5.74 -20.12 6.31
C PHE A 86 6.56 -21.20 5.59
N THR A 87 5.92 -22.33 5.32
CA THR A 87 6.59 -23.49 4.71
C THR A 87 6.69 -23.29 3.19
N CYS A 88 7.91 -23.49 2.67
CA CYS A 88 8.14 -23.43 1.23
C CYS A 88 7.40 -24.57 0.52
N PRO A 89 6.57 -24.28 -0.51
CA PRO A 89 5.86 -25.33 -1.23
C PRO A 89 6.76 -26.17 -2.14
N PHE A 90 8.01 -25.75 -2.37
CA PHE A 90 8.93 -26.45 -3.27
C PHE A 90 9.83 -27.43 -2.56
N CYS A 91 10.31 -27.12 -1.37
CA CYS A 91 11.26 -27.96 -0.66
C CYS A 91 10.90 -28.25 0.79
N GLY A 92 9.83 -27.65 1.31
CA GLY A 92 9.40 -27.83 2.71
C GLY A 92 10.22 -27.06 3.73
N GLY A 93 11.15 -26.21 3.29
CA GLY A 93 11.93 -25.38 4.20
C GLY A 93 11.13 -24.19 4.74
N SER A 94 11.75 -23.42 5.62
CA SER A 94 11.14 -22.22 6.17
C SER A 94 11.37 -21.01 5.30
N GLY A 95 10.34 -20.15 5.19
CA GLY A 95 10.46 -18.89 4.48
C GLY A 95 10.68 -17.71 5.41
N THR A 96 11.39 -16.69 4.91
CA THR A 96 11.57 -15.43 5.60
C THR A 96 10.96 -14.31 4.78
N PRO A 97 10.35 -13.27 5.40
CA PRO A 97 9.80 -12.13 4.68
C PRO A 97 10.88 -11.40 3.86
N THR A 98 10.49 -10.94 2.69
CA THR A 98 11.37 -10.17 1.83
C THR A 98 11.08 -8.68 1.91
#